data_fc65b7b402e9f2da52e8945c01f26edb
#
_entry.id   fc65b7b402e9f2da52e8945c01f26edb
#
_cell.length_a   1.000
_cell.length_b   1.000
_cell.length_c   1.000
_cell.angle_alpha   90.00
_cell.angle_beta   90.00
_cell.angle_gamma   90.00
#
_symmetry.space_group_name_H-M   'P 1'
#
loop_
_entity.id
_entity.type
_entity.pdbx_description
1 polymer ?
#
loop_
_entity_poly.entity_id
_entity_poly.type
_entity_poly.pdbx_seq_one_letter_code
_entity_poly.pdbx_strand_id
1 'polypeptide(L)'
;MKTLVTFYSKTGNTKKVGKEIAKNLNTDIDEIVDEKKRKGFSGFLSAVKDVMFKKSTVIATKRDLSEYDLIIIGTPVWAGTITPAIRTYLSTNQFNNLAFFCTYAGNEGKSFTEMENLSKKPIAVLGLKDKEIADSKEKIKEFCESLK
;
A
#
# COMPACT_ATOMS: atom_id res chain seq x y z
N MET A 1 4.35 -4.06 -20.52
CA MET A 1 3.35 -3.67 -19.49
C MET A 1 3.95 -2.56 -18.63
N LYS A 2 3.35 -1.38 -18.68
CA LYS A 2 3.82 -0.24 -17.88
C LYS A 2 3.26 -0.37 -16.46
N THR A 3 4.13 -0.44 -15.48
CA THR A 3 3.78 -0.70 -14.08
C THR A 3 4.12 0.49 -13.19
N LEU A 4 3.32 0.74 -12.17
CA LEU A 4 3.57 1.72 -11.11
C LEU A 4 3.52 1.04 -9.75
N VAL A 5 4.50 1.31 -8.89
CA VAL A 5 4.43 0.97 -7.47
C VAL A 5 4.02 2.22 -6.70
N THR A 6 2.90 2.17 -6.02
CA THR A 6 2.42 3.26 -5.17
C THR A 6 2.15 2.76 -3.76
N PHE A 7 2.42 3.58 -2.76
CA PHE A 7 2.25 3.19 -1.36
C PHE A 7 2.12 4.40 -0.45
N TYR A 8 1.50 4.19 0.69
CA TYR A 8 1.62 5.05 1.86
C TYR A 8 2.54 4.40 2.89
N SER A 9 3.42 5.19 3.50
CA SER A 9 4.34 4.70 4.53
C SER A 9 4.53 5.75 5.62
N LYS A 10 4.27 5.39 6.87
CA LYS A 10 4.49 6.28 8.02
C LYS A 10 5.89 6.10 8.62
N THR A 11 6.29 4.87 8.90
CA THR A 11 7.55 4.55 9.59
C THR A 11 8.69 4.17 8.64
N GLY A 12 8.39 3.96 7.36
CA GLY A 12 9.35 3.57 6.33
C GLY A 12 9.33 2.09 5.96
N ASN A 13 8.62 1.22 6.66
CA ASN A 13 8.56 -0.22 6.36
C ASN A 13 7.90 -0.51 5.01
N THR A 14 6.72 0.02 4.77
CA THR A 14 6.02 -0.11 3.49
C THR A 14 6.84 0.50 2.35
N LYS A 15 7.51 1.62 2.59
CA LYS A 15 8.40 2.27 1.62
C LYS A 15 9.59 1.39 1.23
N LYS A 16 10.21 0.70 2.19
CA LYS A 16 11.31 -0.24 1.91
C LYS A 16 10.86 -1.35 0.97
N VAL A 17 9.72 -1.96 1.26
CA VAL A 17 9.14 -3.01 0.42
C VAL A 17 8.77 -2.48 -0.96
N GLY A 18 8.10 -1.32 -1.04
CA GLY A 18 7.72 -0.70 -2.31
C GLY A 18 8.92 -0.37 -3.20
N LYS A 19 10.00 0.13 -2.61
CA LYS A 19 11.25 0.40 -3.35
C LYS A 19 11.91 -0.89 -3.87
N GLU A 20 11.89 -1.95 -3.08
CA GLU A 20 12.46 -3.24 -3.52
C GLU A 20 11.64 -3.88 -4.64
N ILE A 21 10.30 -3.81 -4.57
CA ILE A 21 9.40 -4.23 -5.65
C ILE A 21 9.70 -3.44 -6.93
N ALA A 22 9.75 -2.12 -6.84
CA ALA A 22 10.01 -1.26 -7.99
C ALA A 22 11.38 -1.52 -8.63
N LYS A 23 12.40 -1.78 -7.82
CA LYS A 23 13.73 -2.18 -8.29
C LYS A 23 13.71 -3.51 -9.05
N ASN A 24 13.03 -4.53 -8.51
CA ASN A 24 12.91 -5.83 -9.16
C ASN A 24 12.16 -5.76 -10.51
N LEU A 25 11.18 -4.88 -10.61
CA LEU A 25 10.38 -4.68 -11.82
C LEU A 25 10.91 -3.59 -12.75
N ASN A 26 11.94 -2.84 -12.32
CA ASN A 26 12.47 -1.67 -13.03
C ASN A 26 11.36 -0.68 -13.42
N THR A 27 10.58 -0.22 -12.45
CA THR A 27 9.37 0.56 -12.68
C THR A 27 9.30 1.84 -11.82
N ASP A 28 8.35 2.70 -12.16
CA ASP A 28 8.10 3.96 -11.47
C ASP A 28 7.56 3.75 -10.04
N ILE A 29 7.79 4.76 -9.20
CA ILE A 29 7.25 4.86 -7.84
C ILE A 29 6.46 6.16 -7.70
N ASP A 30 5.33 6.09 -6.99
CA ASP A 30 4.60 7.26 -6.50
C ASP A 30 4.25 7.08 -5.02
N GLU A 31 4.84 7.87 -4.16
CA GLU A 31 4.55 7.84 -2.72
C GLU A 31 3.31 8.69 -2.42
N ILE A 32 2.28 8.06 -1.86
CA ILE A 32 1.07 8.74 -1.44
C ILE A 32 1.35 9.50 -0.15
N VAL A 33 1.07 10.81 -0.15
CA VAL A 33 1.24 11.67 1.02
C VAL A 33 -0.12 11.90 1.68
N ASP A 34 -0.24 11.53 2.96
CA ASP A 34 -1.39 11.89 3.79
C ASP A 34 -1.19 13.33 4.29
N GLU A 35 -2.02 14.25 3.84
CA GLU A 35 -1.93 15.67 4.19
C GLU A 35 -2.38 15.98 5.62
N LYS A 36 -3.05 15.04 6.27
CA LYS A 36 -3.35 15.13 7.69
C LYS A 36 -2.08 14.83 8.50
N LYS A 37 -1.59 15.82 9.24
CA LYS A 37 -0.40 15.63 10.09
C LYS A 37 -0.68 14.64 11.22
N ARG A 38 -0.03 13.47 11.17
CA ARG A 38 -0.14 12.39 12.17
C ARG A 38 1.20 12.21 12.87
N LYS A 39 1.58 13.18 13.71
CA LYS A 39 2.84 13.19 14.44
C LYS A 39 2.62 13.00 15.95
N GLY A 40 3.52 12.24 16.62
CA GLY A 40 3.49 12.03 18.05
C GLY A 40 2.30 11.22 18.53
N PHE A 41 2.02 11.27 19.84
CA PHE A 41 0.95 10.50 20.46
C PHE A 41 -0.45 10.90 19.97
N SER A 42 -0.70 12.19 19.82
CA SER A 42 -1.98 12.70 19.28
C SER A 42 -2.21 12.25 17.84
N GLY A 43 -1.16 12.19 17.03
CA GLY A 43 -1.21 11.66 15.67
C GLY A 43 -1.52 10.16 15.64
N PHE A 44 -0.97 9.39 16.57
CA PHE A 44 -1.29 7.97 16.72
C PHE A 44 -2.76 7.76 17.09
N LEU A 45 -3.29 8.48 18.08
CA LEU A 45 -4.70 8.40 18.46
C LEU A 45 -5.63 8.80 17.33
N SER A 46 -5.30 9.84 16.57
CA SER A 46 -6.06 10.25 15.39
C SER A 46 -6.06 9.16 14.31
N ALA A 47 -4.92 8.52 14.05
CA ALA A 47 -4.80 7.43 13.09
C ALA A 47 -5.65 6.22 13.51
N VAL A 48 -5.58 5.78 14.77
CA VAL A 48 -6.39 4.67 15.27
C VAL A 48 -7.88 4.98 15.18
N LYS A 49 -8.29 6.20 15.59
CA LYS A 49 -9.69 6.64 15.47
C LYS A 49 -10.19 6.62 14.04
N ASP A 50 -9.43 7.15 13.09
CA ASP A 50 -9.82 7.20 11.68
C ASP A 50 -9.93 5.79 11.07
N VAL A 51 -9.04 4.87 11.43
CA VAL A 51 -9.11 3.47 11.01
C VAL A 51 -10.34 2.77 11.59
N MET A 52 -10.59 2.91 12.90
CA MET A 52 -11.74 2.28 13.56
C MET A 52 -13.08 2.76 13.00
N PHE A 53 -13.19 4.04 12.64
CA PHE A 53 -14.38 4.61 12.02
C PHE A 53 -14.35 4.59 10.48
N LYS A 54 -13.37 3.92 9.87
CA LYS A 54 -13.18 3.81 8.41
C LYS A 54 -13.23 5.18 7.70
N LYS A 55 -12.58 6.18 8.29
CA LYS A 55 -12.55 7.53 7.74
C LYS A 55 -11.56 7.65 6.58
N SER A 56 -11.90 8.47 5.60
CA SER A 56 -11.00 8.92 4.55
C SER A 56 -10.19 10.13 4.99
N THR A 57 -9.16 10.46 4.23
CA THR A 57 -8.31 11.63 4.45
C THR A 57 -7.99 12.31 3.12
N VAL A 58 -7.34 13.47 3.17
CA VAL A 58 -6.84 14.16 1.97
C VAL A 58 -5.45 13.64 1.66
N ILE A 59 -5.22 13.28 0.39
CA ILE A 59 -3.94 12.75 -0.09
C ILE A 59 -3.40 13.55 -1.26
N ALA A 60 -2.09 13.48 -1.47
CA ALA A 60 -1.41 13.99 -2.66
C ALA A 60 -0.66 12.85 -3.37
N THR A 61 -0.76 12.82 -4.70
CA THR A 61 -0.07 11.90 -5.60
C THR A 61 0.48 12.67 -6.80
N LYS A 62 1.42 12.10 -7.54
CA LYS A 62 2.14 12.79 -8.62
C LYS A 62 1.95 12.17 -10.00
N ARG A 63 1.40 10.94 -10.09
CA ARG A 63 1.32 10.18 -11.33
C ARG A 63 -0.10 10.11 -11.88
N ASP A 64 -0.22 10.19 -13.19
CA ASP A 64 -1.46 9.88 -13.91
C ASP A 64 -1.58 8.37 -14.08
N LEU A 65 -2.58 7.77 -13.45
CA LEU A 65 -2.78 6.33 -13.43
C LEU A 65 -3.22 5.76 -14.79
N SER A 66 -3.78 6.58 -15.66
CA SER A 66 -4.21 6.17 -17.00
C SER A 66 -3.04 5.69 -17.90
N GLU A 67 -1.82 6.09 -17.55
CA GLU A 67 -0.61 5.69 -18.26
C GLU A 67 -0.12 4.28 -17.92
N TYR A 68 -0.70 3.63 -16.90
CA TYR A 68 -0.19 2.36 -16.38
C TYR A 68 -1.16 1.20 -16.58
N ASP A 69 -0.60 0.06 -17.00
CA ASP A 69 -1.35 -1.19 -17.18
C ASP A 69 -1.59 -1.92 -15.85
N LEU A 70 -0.62 -1.81 -14.93
CA LEU A 70 -0.64 -2.44 -13.61
C LEU A 70 -0.25 -1.43 -12.53
N ILE A 71 -1.06 -1.32 -11.48
CA ILE A 71 -0.75 -0.54 -10.29
C ILE A 71 -0.56 -1.51 -9.12
N ILE A 72 0.61 -1.43 -8.48
CA ILE A 72 0.93 -2.20 -7.28
C ILE A 72 0.79 -1.28 -6.08
N ILE A 73 -0.16 -1.57 -5.19
CA ILE A 73 -0.54 -0.68 -4.09
C ILE A 73 -0.11 -1.26 -2.75
N GLY A 74 0.63 -0.48 -1.97
CA GLY A 74 1.14 -0.86 -0.66
C GLY A 74 0.57 -0.06 0.50
N THR A 75 0.26 -0.74 1.61
CA THR A 75 -0.26 -0.14 2.83
C THR A 75 0.38 -0.76 4.08
N PRO A 76 0.69 0.02 5.12
CA PRO A 76 0.83 -0.56 6.44
C PRO A 76 -0.54 -1.00 6.98
N VAL A 77 -0.57 -1.98 7.85
CA VAL A 77 -1.80 -2.43 8.52
C VAL A 77 -1.94 -1.70 9.84
N TRP A 78 -3.03 -0.94 10.00
CA TRP A 78 -3.39 -0.22 11.23
C TRP A 78 -4.68 -0.76 11.78
N ALA A 79 -4.67 -1.23 13.04
CA ALA A 79 -5.83 -1.82 13.69
C ALA A 79 -6.52 -2.91 12.84
N GLY A 80 -5.73 -3.76 12.21
CA GLY A 80 -6.21 -4.89 11.42
C GLY A 80 -6.79 -4.55 10.03
N THR A 81 -6.61 -3.32 9.54
CA THR A 81 -7.14 -2.86 8.25
C THR A 81 -6.21 -1.85 7.55
N ILE A 82 -6.64 -1.35 6.40
CA ILE A 82 -5.88 -0.38 5.60
C ILE A 82 -5.87 1.02 6.24
N THR A 83 -4.88 1.82 5.85
CA THR A 83 -4.79 3.22 6.28
C THR A 83 -5.81 4.12 5.60
N PRO A 84 -6.19 5.25 6.21
CA PRO A 84 -7.08 6.25 5.58
C PRO A 84 -6.55 6.74 4.23
N ALA A 85 -5.24 6.93 4.09
CA ALA A 85 -4.62 7.35 2.84
C ALA A 85 -4.88 6.35 1.69
N ILE A 86 -4.69 5.06 1.96
CA ILE A 86 -4.95 4.00 0.97
C ILE A 86 -6.45 3.86 0.70
N ARG A 87 -7.31 4.01 1.70
CA ARG A 87 -8.76 4.03 1.51
C ARG A 87 -9.17 5.14 0.53
N THR A 88 -8.68 6.35 0.72
CA THR A 88 -8.93 7.48 -0.18
C THR A 88 -8.42 7.17 -1.58
N TYR A 89 -7.20 6.69 -1.71
CA TYR A 89 -6.59 6.39 -3.00
C TYR A 89 -7.39 5.35 -3.81
N LEU A 90 -7.80 4.27 -3.17
CA LEU A 90 -8.62 3.23 -3.81
C LEU A 90 -10.02 3.70 -4.18
N SER A 91 -10.65 4.52 -3.31
CA SER A 91 -12.03 4.99 -3.51
C SER A 91 -12.17 6.07 -4.57
N THR A 92 -11.10 6.82 -4.88
CA THR A 92 -11.12 7.98 -5.77
C THR A 92 -10.49 7.75 -7.14
N ASN A 93 -9.94 6.57 -7.38
CA ASN A 93 -9.28 6.24 -8.63
C ASN A 93 -9.88 4.99 -9.29
N GLN A 94 -9.66 4.85 -10.60
CA GLN A 94 -9.95 3.64 -11.36
C GLN A 94 -8.64 3.00 -11.82
N PHE A 95 -8.64 1.67 -11.93
CA PHE A 95 -7.43 0.89 -12.20
C PHE A 95 -7.68 -0.15 -13.30
N ASN A 96 -6.70 -0.34 -14.18
CA ASN A 96 -6.73 -1.42 -15.18
C ASN A 96 -6.50 -2.78 -14.51
N ASN A 97 -5.32 -3.00 -13.96
CA ASN A 97 -4.99 -4.18 -13.15
C ASN A 97 -4.36 -3.76 -11.83
N LEU A 98 -4.53 -4.59 -10.82
CA LEU A 98 -4.05 -4.34 -9.47
C LEU A 98 -3.27 -5.52 -8.90
N ALA A 99 -2.26 -5.20 -8.10
CA ALA A 99 -1.64 -6.09 -7.13
C ALA A 99 -1.48 -5.35 -5.81
N PHE A 100 -1.47 -6.07 -4.69
CA PHE A 100 -1.39 -5.44 -3.38
C PHE A 100 -0.22 -5.97 -2.57
N PHE A 101 0.35 -5.12 -1.74
CA PHE A 101 1.22 -5.57 -0.66
C PHE A 101 0.90 -4.83 0.64
N CYS A 102 1.19 -5.46 1.76
CA CYS A 102 1.06 -4.83 3.07
C CYS A 102 2.22 -5.18 3.98
N THR A 103 2.49 -4.30 4.93
CA THR A 103 3.43 -4.52 6.02
C THR A 103 2.69 -4.44 7.35
N TYR A 104 3.03 -5.30 8.30
CA TYR A 104 2.30 -5.43 9.55
C TYR A 104 3.19 -5.88 10.70
N ALA A 105 2.82 -5.49 11.91
CA ALA A 105 3.47 -5.98 13.13
C ALA A 105 2.97 -7.38 13.53
N GLY A 106 1.66 -7.59 13.55
CA GLY A 106 1.00 -8.84 13.92
C GLY A 106 0.60 -9.72 12.74
N ASN A 107 -0.42 -9.32 12.02
CA ASN A 107 -0.95 -10.00 10.84
C ASN A 107 -1.58 -8.99 9.86
N GLU A 108 -1.97 -9.45 8.69
CA GLU A 108 -2.56 -8.62 7.63
C GLU A 108 -4.02 -8.21 7.89
N GLY A 109 -4.68 -8.85 8.85
CA GLY A 109 -6.09 -8.57 9.17
C GLY A 109 -7.00 -8.66 7.96
N LYS A 110 -7.85 -7.63 7.79
CA LYS A 110 -8.80 -7.51 6.67
C LYS A 110 -8.28 -6.66 5.52
N SER A 111 -6.98 -6.31 5.51
CA SER A 111 -6.43 -5.31 4.58
C SER A 111 -6.67 -5.68 3.12
N PHE A 112 -6.34 -6.88 2.68
CA PHE A 112 -6.53 -7.27 1.28
C PHE A 112 -8.00 -7.35 0.88
N THR A 113 -8.86 -7.87 1.76
CA THR A 113 -10.31 -7.90 1.50
C THR A 113 -10.89 -6.50 1.34
N GLU A 114 -10.48 -5.55 2.18
CA GLU A 114 -10.94 -4.17 2.08
C GLU A 114 -10.41 -3.48 0.82
N MET A 115 -9.15 -3.73 0.45
CA MET A 115 -8.58 -3.19 -0.79
C MET A 115 -9.34 -3.70 -2.02
N GLU A 116 -9.65 -5.00 -2.08
CA GLU A 116 -10.44 -5.60 -3.14
C GLU A 116 -11.86 -5.01 -3.20
N ASN A 117 -12.54 -4.88 -2.06
CA ASN A 117 -13.89 -4.33 -1.98
C ASN A 117 -13.99 -2.87 -2.43
N LEU A 118 -12.94 -2.07 -2.20
CA LEU A 118 -12.87 -0.67 -2.60
C LEU A 118 -12.43 -0.46 -4.06
N SER A 119 -11.96 -1.49 -4.72
CA SER A 119 -11.40 -1.40 -6.07
C SER A 119 -11.80 -2.59 -6.94
N LYS A 120 -10.96 -3.60 -7.02
CA LYS A 120 -11.20 -4.84 -7.77
C LYS A 120 -10.26 -5.95 -7.28
N LYS A 121 -10.52 -7.17 -7.71
CA LYS A 121 -9.69 -8.33 -7.40
C LYS A 121 -8.25 -8.13 -7.90
N PRO A 122 -7.24 -8.28 -7.04
CA PRO A 122 -5.84 -8.19 -7.45
C PRO A 122 -5.39 -9.45 -8.18
N ILE A 123 -4.37 -9.31 -9.03
CA ILE A 123 -3.72 -10.46 -9.69
C ILE A 123 -2.77 -11.21 -8.74
N ALA A 124 -2.20 -10.52 -7.75
CA ALA A 124 -1.37 -11.11 -6.69
C ALA A 124 -1.39 -10.24 -5.43
N VAL A 125 -1.06 -10.84 -4.29
CA VAL A 125 -0.90 -10.15 -3.00
C VAL A 125 0.37 -10.59 -2.29
N LEU A 126 0.98 -9.69 -1.50
CA LEU A 126 2.16 -9.95 -0.68
C LEU A 126 1.99 -9.33 0.71
N GLY A 127 1.98 -10.13 1.76
CA GLY A 127 2.00 -9.68 3.15
C GLY A 127 3.36 -9.95 3.80
N LEU A 128 3.94 -8.95 4.48
CA LEU A 128 5.23 -9.07 5.15
C LEU A 128 5.18 -8.54 6.57
N LYS A 129 5.66 -9.33 7.54
CA LYS A 129 5.89 -8.83 8.90
C LYS A 129 7.01 -7.80 8.93
N ASP A 130 6.82 -6.72 9.68
CA ASP A 130 7.80 -5.63 9.81
C ASP A 130 9.20 -6.14 10.18
N LYS A 131 9.28 -7.05 11.15
CA LYS A 131 10.55 -7.64 11.59
C LYS A 131 11.21 -8.59 10.59
N GLU A 132 10.49 -9.06 9.58
CA GLU A 132 10.97 -10.00 8.56
C GLU A 132 11.35 -9.30 7.24
N ILE A 133 11.13 -7.99 7.11
CA ILE A 133 11.37 -7.24 5.86
C ILE A 133 12.82 -7.36 5.40
N ALA A 134 13.78 -7.29 6.31
CA ALA A 134 15.20 -7.40 5.98
C ALA A 134 15.57 -8.73 5.29
N ASP A 135 14.84 -9.82 5.60
CA ASP A 135 15.07 -11.17 5.08
C ASP A 135 14.04 -11.58 4.00
N SER A 136 13.27 -10.63 3.47
CA SER A 136 12.13 -10.91 2.59
C SER A 136 12.43 -10.81 1.09
N LYS A 137 13.68 -10.66 0.69
CA LYS A 137 14.07 -10.46 -0.73
C LYS A 137 13.53 -11.55 -1.66
N GLU A 138 13.60 -12.82 -1.24
CA GLU A 138 13.10 -13.91 -2.07
C GLU A 138 11.58 -13.88 -2.23
N LYS A 139 10.83 -13.63 -1.15
CA LYS A 139 9.37 -13.46 -1.21
C LYS A 139 8.96 -12.29 -2.12
N ILE A 140 9.69 -11.19 -2.07
CA ILE A 140 9.45 -10.04 -2.94
C ILE A 140 9.74 -10.41 -4.40
N LYS A 141 10.81 -11.13 -4.65
CA LYS A 141 11.16 -11.60 -6.00
C LYS A 141 10.09 -12.54 -6.58
N GLU A 142 9.66 -13.54 -5.81
CA GLU A 142 8.56 -14.45 -6.20
C GLU A 142 7.27 -13.68 -6.52
N PHE A 143 6.91 -12.72 -5.68
CA PHE A 143 5.78 -11.82 -5.94
C PHE A 143 5.95 -11.07 -7.26
N CYS A 144 7.11 -10.47 -7.51
CA CYS A 144 7.37 -9.76 -8.77
C CYS A 144 7.33 -10.69 -9.98
N GLU A 145 7.79 -11.92 -9.87
CA GLU A 145 7.72 -12.92 -10.94
C GLU A 145 6.29 -13.33 -11.26
N SER A 146 5.41 -13.39 -10.26
CA SER A 146 3.99 -13.70 -10.45
C SER A 146 3.21 -12.60 -11.18
N LEU A 147 3.80 -11.41 -11.34
CA LEU A 147 3.20 -10.26 -12.03
C LEU A 147 3.60 -10.15 -13.51
N LYS A 148 4.53 -10.98 -13.96
CA LYS A 148 5.00 -11.01 -15.37
C LYS A 148 4.14 -11.93 -16.21
#